data_78e4d76d3955d3928da7e6a6da1875a2
#
_entry.id   78e4d76d3955d3928da7e6a6da1875a2
#
_cell.length_a   1.000
_cell.length_b   1.000
_cell.length_c   1.000
_cell.angle_alpha   90.00
_cell.angle_beta   90.00
_cell.angle_gamma   90.00
#
_symmetry.space_group_name_H-M   'P 1'
#
loop_
_entity.id
_entity.type
_entity.pdbx_description
1 polymer ?
#
loop_
_entity_poly.entity_id
_entity_poly.type
_entity_poly.pdbx_seq_one_letter_code
_entity_poly.pdbx_strand_id
1 'polypeptide(L)'
;MSLRVRFCLSLPDTFCLHTRDASIRNENGWLALTGLFWLKLGKNHLGSDPKSEVQLPERIPVNIGYLEYNGKSVSVRTITGQKINVNNKPVDFSVLEPDISDDPSFVTIDDVCFIVIQRGHKIGVRIWDNQREERRSFPTRSWFDIDENFRVPAAYTAYDRPKKAYFPDITGEKSEFPVEGFLSFEFNGNQYKLDVNKEDDGTLFIRFWDLTSGNETYPTGRYLMADEENGKFFVDFNKAYCPPCAFTNFATCVFAPEQNHLDFRVTAGETYTRH
;
A
#
# COMPACT_ATOMS: atom_id res chain seq x y z
N MET A 1 -8.12 8.73 -8.99
CA MET A 1 -9.07 7.92 -8.20
C MET A 1 -8.22 7.09 -7.26
N SER A 2 -8.02 7.59 -6.05
CA SER A 2 -7.26 6.87 -5.01
C SER A 2 -7.82 5.46 -4.92
N LEU A 3 -6.95 4.42 -4.93
CA LEU A 3 -7.30 3.03 -4.61
C LEU A 3 -7.70 2.97 -3.12
N ARG A 4 -8.82 3.64 -2.81
CA ARG A 4 -9.40 3.64 -1.47
C ARG A 4 -10.09 2.32 -1.27
N VAL A 5 -9.43 1.43 -0.58
CA VAL A 5 -10.10 0.31 0.08
C VAL A 5 -11.03 0.95 1.12
N ARG A 6 -12.31 1.09 0.79
CA ARG A 6 -13.32 1.51 1.77
C ARG A 6 -13.38 0.42 2.83
N PHE A 7 -12.83 0.71 3.98
CA PHE A 7 -12.97 -0.13 5.16
C PHE A 7 -14.42 -0.07 5.64
N CYS A 8 -14.99 -1.24 5.90
CA CYS A 8 -16.36 -1.38 6.38
C CYS A 8 -16.41 -1.05 7.88
N LEU A 9 -16.93 0.12 8.22
CA LEU A 9 -16.92 0.67 9.58
C LEU A 9 -18.01 0.12 10.52
N SER A 10 -18.80 -0.90 10.13
CA SER A 10 -19.93 -1.36 10.98
C SER A 10 -20.47 -2.77 10.72
N LEU A 11 -19.67 -3.69 10.19
CA LEU A 11 -20.11 -5.07 9.93
C LEU A 11 -19.44 -6.07 10.89
N PRO A 12 -20.06 -7.25 11.17
CA PRO A 12 -19.47 -8.28 12.03
C PRO A 12 -18.04 -8.61 11.60
N ASP A 13 -17.17 -8.86 12.57
CA ASP A 13 -15.72 -9.03 12.38
C ASP A 13 -15.34 -10.03 11.27
N THR A 14 -16.08 -11.13 11.13
CA THR A 14 -15.89 -12.11 10.04
C THR A 14 -16.08 -11.52 8.64
N PHE A 15 -17.01 -10.58 8.47
CA PHE A 15 -17.24 -9.92 7.18
C PHE A 15 -16.07 -9.00 6.79
N CYS A 16 -15.46 -8.34 7.76
CA CYS A 16 -14.27 -7.49 7.56
C CYS A 16 -13.08 -8.31 7.05
N LEU A 17 -12.86 -9.52 7.60
CA LEU A 17 -11.79 -10.42 7.20
C LEU A 17 -11.95 -10.92 5.75
N HIS A 18 -13.18 -11.30 5.35
CA HIS A 18 -13.46 -11.73 3.98
C HIS A 18 -13.30 -10.58 2.96
N THR A 19 -13.75 -9.37 3.31
CA THR A 19 -13.57 -8.20 2.43
C THR A 19 -12.11 -7.85 2.23
N ARG A 20 -11.27 -8.06 3.24
CA ARG A 20 -9.83 -7.83 3.15
C ARG A 20 -9.15 -8.84 2.21
N ASP A 21 -9.47 -10.12 2.32
CA ASP A 21 -8.94 -11.15 1.42
C ASP A 21 -9.35 -10.88 -0.04
N ALA A 22 -10.61 -10.53 -0.27
CA ALA A 22 -11.10 -10.14 -1.58
C ALA A 22 -10.34 -8.91 -2.13
N SER A 23 -10.07 -7.90 -1.29
CA SER A 23 -9.44 -6.65 -1.72
C SER A 23 -8.02 -6.84 -2.28
N ILE A 24 -7.21 -7.73 -1.68
CA ILE A 24 -5.86 -8.00 -2.19
C ILE A 24 -5.84 -8.78 -3.50
N ARG A 25 -6.95 -9.54 -3.78
CA ARG A 25 -7.14 -10.33 -5.02
C ARG A 25 -7.85 -9.56 -6.12
N ASN A 26 -8.39 -8.38 -5.85
CA ASN A 26 -9.08 -7.57 -6.85
C ASN A 26 -8.15 -7.19 -8.00
N GLU A 27 -8.74 -6.75 -9.12
CA GLU A 27 -8.00 -6.11 -10.19
C GLU A 27 -7.21 -4.93 -9.63
N ASN A 28 -5.96 -4.82 -10.07
CA ASN A 28 -5.00 -3.84 -9.56
C ASN A 28 -4.76 -3.92 -8.03
N GLY A 29 -5.13 -5.06 -7.40
CA GLY A 29 -4.81 -5.37 -6.01
C GLY A 29 -3.34 -5.76 -5.81
N TRP A 30 -2.97 -6.01 -4.57
CA TRP A 30 -1.57 -6.30 -4.21
C TRP A 30 -1.05 -7.61 -4.81
N LEU A 31 -1.92 -8.61 -5.02
CA LEU A 31 -1.54 -9.87 -5.66
C LEU A 31 -1.43 -9.76 -7.19
N ALA A 32 -1.98 -8.73 -7.79
CA ALA A 32 -1.79 -8.42 -9.20
C ALA A 32 -0.49 -7.63 -9.46
N LEU A 33 0.11 -7.05 -8.42
CA LEU A 33 1.30 -6.21 -8.56
C LEU A 33 2.50 -7.05 -8.97
N THR A 34 3.07 -6.78 -10.16
CA THR A 34 4.10 -7.60 -10.80
C THR A 34 5.40 -6.87 -11.10
N GLY A 35 5.46 -5.55 -10.95
CA GLY A 35 6.66 -4.79 -11.22
C GLY A 35 6.71 -3.41 -10.59
N LEU A 36 7.92 -2.99 -10.25
CA LEU A 36 8.27 -1.63 -9.88
C LEU A 36 9.61 -1.29 -10.52
N PHE A 37 9.60 -0.33 -11.43
CA PHE A 37 10.77 0.10 -12.19
C PHE A 37 11.04 1.58 -11.99
N TRP A 38 12.22 1.91 -11.49
CA TRP A 38 12.64 3.31 -11.34
C TRP A 38 13.13 3.86 -12.68
N LEU A 39 12.55 4.99 -13.11
CA LEU A 39 12.87 5.61 -14.40
C LEU A 39 14.22 6.34 -14.35
N LYS A 40 14.98 6.23 -15.44
CA LYS A 40 16.18 7.02 -15.73
C LYS A 40 15.79 8.25 -16.54
N LEU A 41 16.57 9.31 -16.45
CA LEU A 41 16.44 10.46 -17.36
C LEU A 41 16.53 10.01 -18.82
N GLY A 42 15.63 10.54 -19.66
CA GLY A 42 15.51 10.18 -21.06
C GLY A 42 14.54 9.04 -21.29
N LYS A 43 14.81 8.24 -22.32
CA LYS A 43 13.92 7.16 -22.76
C LYS A 43 14.13 5.89 -21.96
N ASN A 44 13.02 5.31 -21.51
CA ASN A 44 12.94 4.01 -20.84
C ASN A 44 12.01 3.13 -21.71
N HIS A 45 12.57 2.10 -22.33
CA HIS A 45 11.83 1.21 -23.24
C HIS A 45 10.75 0.45 -22.47
N LEU A 46 9.60 0.29 -23.11
CA LEU A 46 8.40 -0.33 -22.58
C LEU A 46 8.01 -1.53 -23.43
N GLY A 47 7.96 -2.70 -22.86
CA GLY A 47 7.58 -3.94 -23.54
C GLY A 47 7.99 -5.19 -22.78
N SER A 48 7.74 -6.37 -23.36
CA SER A 48 8.10 -7.63 -22.70
C SER A 48 9.56 -8.06 -22.93
N ASP A 49 10.35 -7.32 -23.73
CA ASP A 49 11.79 -7.60 -23.86
C ASP A 49 12.45 -7.58 -22.47
N PRO A 50 13.19 -8.64 -22.08
CA PRO A 50 13.93 -8.66 -20.81
C PRO A 50 14.96 -7.53 -20.65
N LYS A 51 15.32 -6.85 -21.75
CA LYS A 51 16.22 -5.68 -21.74
C LYS A 51 15.50 -4.34 -21.60
N SER A 52 14.17 -4.35 -21.63
CA SER A 52 13.38 -3.13 -21.42
C SER A 52 13.58 -2.59 -20.02
N GLU A 53 13.76 -1.27 -19.88
CA GLU A 53 13.83 -0.60 -18.58
C GLU A 53 12.53 -0.74 -17.79
N VAL A 54 11.41 -0.82 -18.51
CA VAL A 54 10.08 -1.09 -17.95
C VAL A 54 9.54 -2.37 -18.60
N GLN A 55 9.86 -3.49 -17.95
CA GLN A 55 9.50 -4.81 -18.46
C GLN A 55 8.05 -5.15 -18.14
N LEU A 56 7.30 -5.51 -19.17
CA LEU A 56 5.92 -5.98 -19.09
C LEU A 56 5.88 -7.52 -19.12
N PRO A 57 4.73 -8.14 -18.73
CA PRO A 57 4.53 -9.59 -18.85
C PRO A 57 4.77 -10.10 -20.28
N GLU A 58 5.28 -11.33 -20.41
CA GLU A 58 5.70 -11.93 -21.69
C GLU A 58 4.62 -11.98 -22.78
N ARG A 59 3.34 -12.02 -22.40
CA ARG A 59 2.22 -12.01 -23.35
C ARG A 59 1.99 -10.66 -24.03
N ILE A 60 2.58 -9.59 -23.50
CA ILE A 60 2.54 -8.27 -24.11
C ILE A 60 3.60 -8.20 -25.22
N PRO A 61 3.40 -7.43 -26.30
CA PRO A 61 4.40 -7.29 -27.36
C PRO A 61 5.78 -6.88 -26.83
N VAL A 62 6.82 -7.41 -27.49
CA VAL A 62 8.23 -7.20 -27.12
C VAL A 62 8.58 -5.72 -27.02
N ASN A 63 8.01 -4.88 -27.88
CA ASN A 63 8.20 -3.43 -27.89
C ASN A 63 6.85 -2.72 -28.08
N ILE A 64 6.41 -1.99 -27.08
CA ILE A 64 5.23 -1.12 -27.12
C ILE A 64 5.62 0.31 -27.46
N GLY A 65 6.81 0.74 -27.03
CA GLY A 65 7.28 2.12 -27.14
C GLY A 65 8.26 2.47 -26.04
N TYR A 66 8.09 3.66 -25.48
CA TYR A 66 8.94 4.12 -24.37
C TYR A 66 8.23 5.13 -23.46
N LEU A 67 8.70 5.18 -22.25
CA LEU A 67 8.42 6.26 -21.31
C LEU A 67 9.60 7.24 -21.34
N GLU A 68 9.33 8.52 -21.48
CA GLU A 68 10.35 9.58 -21.44
C GLU A 68 10.21 10.38 -20.15
N TYR A 69 11.26 10.34 -19.34
CA TYR A 69 11.37 11.15 -18.13
C TYR A 69 12.35 12.28 -18.35
N ASN A 70 11.90 13.52 -18.28
CA ASN A 70 12.71 14.72 -18.53
C ASN A 70 13.21 15.40 -17.26
N GLY A 71 13.10 14.75 -16.09
CA GLY A 71 13.47 15.30 -14.78
C GLY A 71 12.33 16.04 -14.07
N LYS A 72 11.17 16.27 -14.75
CA LYS A 72 10.00 16.95 -14.19
C LYS A 72 8.70 16.18 -14.44
N SER A 73 8.55 15.65 -15.64
CA SER A 73 7.34 14.94 -16.07
C SER A 73 7.70 13.63 -16.79
N VAL A 74 6.78 12.72 -16.80
CA VAL A 74 6.86 11.47 -17.55
C VAL A 74 5.84 11.53 -18.69
N SER A 75 6.23 11.10 -19.87
CA SER A 75 5.31 10.90 -20.99
C SER A 75 5.46 9.49 -21.56
N VAL A 76 4.39 8.97 -22.13
CA VAL A 76 4.39 7.71 -22.87
C VAL A 76 4.27 7.99 -24.35
N ARG A 77 5.01 7.23 -25.17
CA ARG A 77 4.89 7.23 -26.62
C ARG A 77 4.94 5.80 -27.12
N THR A 78 3.93 5.43 -27.91
CA THR A 78 3.89 4.11 -28.57
C THR A 78 4.63 4.12 -29.91
N ILE A 79 5.04 2.94 -30.34
CA ILE A 79 5.47 2.73 -31.73
C ILE A 79 4.25 2.50 -32.62
N THR A 80 4.45 2.70 -33.93
CA THR A 80 3.40 2.51 -34.94
C THR A 80 2.75 1.12 -34.83
N GLY A 81 1.44 1.07 -34.80
CA GLY A 81 0.65 -0.16 -34.72
C GLY A 81 0.39 -0.68 -33.31
N GLN A 82 1.00 -0.10 -32.28
CA GLN A 82 0.70 -0.42 -30.89
C GLN A 82 -0.36 0.54 -30.34
N LYS A 83 -1.23 0.04 -29.47
CA LYS A 83 -2.30 0.82 -28.82
C LYS A 83 -2.21 0.68 -27.31
N ILE A 84 -2.32 1.80 -26.64
CA ILE A 84 -2.47 1.87 -25.20
C ILE A 84 -3.64 2.79 -24.87
N ASN A 85 -4.23 2.64 -23.68
CA ASN A 85 -5.20 3.60 -23.21
C ASN A 85 -4.61 4.35 -21.99
N VAL A 86 -4.87 5.64 -21.93
CA VAL A 86 -4.63 6.46 -20.74
C VAL A 86 -5.99 6.97 -20.26
N ASN A 87 -6.37 6.64 -19.04
CA ASN A 87 -7.67 6.94 -18.47
C ASN A 87 -8.83 6.53 -19.41
N ASN A 88 -8.74 5.28 -19.94
CA ASN A 88 -9.69 4.66 -20.88
C ASN A 88 -9.78 5.35 -22.27
N LYS A 89 -8.84 6.21 -22.65
CA LYS A 89 -8.79 6.84 -23.96
C LYS A 89 -7.59 6.30 -24.73
N PRO A 90 -7.76 5.81 -25.99
CA PRO A 90 -6.66 5.35 -26.81
C PRO A 90 -5.74 6.52 -27.18
N VAL A 91 -4.44 6.33 -27.04
CA VAL A 91 -3.44 7.36 -27.32
C VAL A 91 -2.19 6.76 -27.96
N ASP A 92 -1.49 7.55 -28.77
CA ASP A 92 -0.13 7.27 -29.25
C ASP A 92 0.91 8.06 -28.45
N PHE A 93 0.46 9.14 -27.79
CA PHE A 93 1.26 9.97 -26.90
C PHE A 93 0.40 10.56 -25.81
N SER A 94 0.93 10.58 -24.57
CA SER A 94 0.33 11.30 -23.44
C SER A 94 1.38 11.69 -22.42
N VAL A 95 1.20 12.82 -21.76
CA VAL A 95 1.87 13.12 -20.49
C VAL A 95 1.13 12.36 -19.39
N LEU A 96 1.86 11.80 -18.44
CA LEU A 96 1.33 10.97 -17.37
C LEU A 96 1.46 11.70 -16.03
N GLU A 97 0.33 11.86 -15.36
CA GLU A 97 0.27 12.40 -14.00
C GLU A 97 0.62 11.31 -12.98
N PRO A 98 1.53 11.57 -12.03
CA PRO A 98 1.93 10.60 -11.02
C PRO A 98 0.85 10.35 -9.97
N ASP A 99 1.01 9.30 -9.16
CA ASP A 99 0.08 8.87 -8.11
C ASP A 99 -0.16 9.90 -7.00
N ILE A 100 0.71 10.88 -6.87
CA ILE A 100 0.58 11.98 -5.91
C ILE A 100 -0.24 13.17 -6.43
N SER A 101 -0.65 13.16 -7.71
CA SER A 101 -1.51 14.22 -8.28
C SER A 101 -2.98 13.96 -7.96
N ASP A 102 -3.81 15.01 -8.08
CA ASP A 102 -5.27 14.91 -7.82
C ASP A 102 -5.98 13.97 -8.81
N ASP A 103 -5.47 13.85 -10.04
CA ASP A 103 -6.01 12.97 -11.10
C ASP A 103 -4.89 12.15 -11.76
N PRO A 104 -4.43 11.07 -11.11
CA PRO A 104 -3.34 10.24 -11.63
C PRO A 104 -3.70 9.56 -12.95
N SER A 105 -2.69 9.38 -13.82
CA SER A 105 -2.87 8.67 -15.08
C SER A 105 -2.80 7.16 -14.89
N PHE A 106 -3.85 6.46 -15.35
CA PHE A 106 -3.87 5.00 -15.46
C PHE A 106 -3.63 4.60 -16.91
N VAL A 107 -2.55 3.85 -17.13
CA VAL A 107 -2.22 3.31 -18.46
C VAL A 107 -2.60 1.85 -18.50
N THR A 108 -3.35 1.44 -19.53
CA THR A 108 -3.77 0.05 -19.73
C THR A 108 -3.34 -0.48 -21.09
N ILE A 109 -2.85 -1.71 -21.09
CA ILE A 109 -2.46 -2.51 -22.28
C ILE A 109 -3.02 -3.90 -22.02
N ASP A 110 -4.11 -4.26 -22.71
CA ASP A 110 -4.89 -5.48 -22.41
C ASP A 110 -5.22 -5.55 -20.90
N ASP A 111 -4.83 -6.63 -20.21
CA ASP A 111 -5.05 -6.84 -18.77
C ASP A 111 -3.91 -6.32 -17.88
N VAL A 112 -2.94 -5.65 -18.47
CA VAL A 112 -1.84 -5.01 -17.74
C VAL A 112 -2.17 -3.54 -17.51
N CYS A 113 -2.00 -3.10 -16.28
CA CYS A 113 -2.17 -1.70 -15.92
C CYS A 113 -0.88 -1.17 -15.28
N PHE A 114 -0.54 0.09 -15.53
CA PHE A 114 0.53 0.74 -14.78
C PHE A 114 0.21 2.21 -14.48
N ILE A 115 0.87 2.73 -13.46
CA ILE A 115 0.85 4.14 -13.09
C ILE A 115 2.27 4.63 -12.88
N VAL A 116 2.46 5.95 -13.03
CA VAL A 116 3.68 6.61 -12.56
C VAL A 116 3.57 6.82 -11.05
N ILE A 117 4.59 6.46 -10.30
CA ILE A 117 4.66 6.72 -8.86
C ILE A 117 5.82 7.66 -8.54
N GLN A 118 5.62 8.51 -7.52
CA GLN A 118 6.67 9.34 -6.97
C GLN A 118 6.92 8.98 -5.50
N ARG A 119 8.19 8.72 -5.15
CA ARG A 119 8.63 8.48 -3.77
C ARG A 119 9.88 9.30 -3.51
N GLY A 120 9.73 10.34 -2.68
CA GLY A 120 10.79 11.31 -2.49
C GLY A 120 11.23 11.93 -3.82
N HIS A 121 12.47 11.74 -4.20
CA HIS A 121 13.03 12.22 -5.46
C HIS A 121 13.00 11.21 -6.60
N LYS A 122 12.58 9.97 -6.32
CA LYS A 122 12.51 8.91 -7.32
C LYS A 122 11.17 8.91 -8.02
N ILE A 123 11.21 8.75 -9.33
CA ILE A 123 10.06 8.52 -10.20
C ILE A 123 10.14 7.10 -10.74
N GLY A 124 9.05 6.37 -10.66
CA GLY A 124 9.00 4.99 -11.10
C GLY A 124 7.67 4.63 -11.73
N VAL A 125 7.57 3.39 -12.18
CA VAL A 125 6.37 2.81 -12.76
C VAL A 125 6.00 1.57 -11.97
N ARG A 126 4.77 1.52 -11.48
CA ARG A 126 4.18 0.38 -10.79
C ARG A 126 3.23 -0.33 -11.73
N ILE A 127 3.43 -1.66 -11.88
CA ILE A 127 2.74 -2.47 -12.89
C ILE A 127 1.90 -3.55 -12.21
N TRP A 128 0.65 -3.67 -12.64
CA TRP A 128 -0.25 -4.77 -12.28
C TRP A 128 -0.54 -5.64 -13.49
N ASP A 129 -0.52 -6.93 -13.27
CA ASP A 129 -0.97 -7.96 -14.19
C ASP A 129 -2.23 -8.63 -13.61
N ASN A 130 -3.38 -8.30 -14.18
CA ASN A 130 -4.65 -8.83 -13.70
C ASN A 130 -4.86 -10.31 -14.04
N GLN A 131 -4.02 -10.92 -14.89
CA GLN A 131 -4.01 -12.36 -15.16
C GLN A 131 -3.01 -13.14 -14.30
N ARG A 132 -2.25 -12.46 -13.43
CA ARG A 132 -1.26 -13.10 -12.57
C ARG A 132 -1.88 -14.24 -11.75
N GLU A 133 -1.21 -15.42 -11.77
CA GLU A 133 -1.71 -16.63 -11.12
C GLU A 133 -1.83 -16.46 -9.60
N GLU A 134 -0.94 -15.73 -8.96
CA GLU A 134 -0.97 -15.46 -7.53
C GLU A 134 -2.28 -14.85 -7.04
N ARG A 135 -3.00 -14.11 -7.88
CA ARG A 135 -4.35 -13.63 -7.53
C ARG A 135 -5.33 -14.77 -7.24
N ARG A 136 -5.13 -15.94 -7.83
CA ARG A 136 -6.00 -17.11 -7.70
C ARG A 136 -5.45 -18.15 -6.73
N SER A 137 -4.13 -18.38 -6.78
CA SER A 137 -3.44 -19.44 -6.05
C SER A 137 -2.92 -19.01 -4.69
N PHE A 138 -2.88 -17.72 -4.37
CA PHE A 138 -2.39 -17.25 -3.08
C PHE A 138 -3.21 -17.87 -1.94
N PRO A 139 -2.57 -18.43 -0.89
CA PRO A 139 -3.27 -19.03 0.23
C PRO A 139 -4.23 -18.05 0.92
N THR A 140 -5.30 -18.57 1.48
CA THR A 140 -6.16 -17.79 2.38
C THR A 140 -5.33 -17.34 3.57
N ARG A 141 -5.47 -16.07 3.93
CA ARG A 141 -4.74 -15.50 5.08
C ARG A 141 -5.24 -16.07 6.38
N SER A 142 -4.34 -16.19 7.33
CA SER A 142 -4.62 -16.67 8.66
C SER A 142 -4.73 -15.50 9.64
N TRP A 143 -5.50 -15.70 10.69
CA TRP A 143 -5.78 -14.71 11.72
C TRP A 143 -5.72 -15.39 13.07
N PHE A 144 -5.34 -14.65 14.10
CA PHE A 144 -5.59 -15.08 15.46
C PHE A 144 -7.10 -15.15 15.72
N ASP A 145 -7.51 -15.94 16.71
CA ASP A 145 -8.88 -15.89 17.21
C ASP A 145 -9.22 -14.50 17.73
N ILE A 146 -10.47 -14.10 17.55
CA ILE A 146 -10.94 -12.79 18.03
C ILE A 146 -10.92 -12.79 19.55
N ASP A 147 -10.27 -11.79 20.13
CA ASP A 147 -10.19 -11.56 21.57
C ASP A 147 -10.62 -10.11 21.88
N GLU A 148 -11.74 -9.97 22.59
CA GLU A 148 -12.30 -8.67 22.96
C GLU A 148 -11.34 -7.82 23.82
N ASN A 149 -10.40 -8.44 24.53
CA ASN A 149 -9.38 -7.73 25.31
C ASN A 149 -8.44 -6.91 24.43
N PHE A 150 -8.31 -7.28 23.14
CA PHE A 150 -7.52 -6.51 22.17
C PHE A 150 -8.31 -5.41 21.44
N ARG A 151 -9.56 -5.13 21.86
CA ARG A 151 -10.30 -3.94 21.46
C ARG A 151 -10.30 -2.93 22.59
N VAL A 152 -9.37 -2.01 22.60
CA VAL A 152 -9.13 -1.09 23.72
C VAL A 152 -9.65 0.32 23.43
N PRO A 153 -10.36 0.97 24.37
CA PRO A 153 -10.73 2.36 24.24
C PRO A 153 -9.47 3.25 24.23
N ALA A 154 -9.47 4.27 23.40
CA ALA A 154 -8.35 5.17 23.22
C ALA A 154 -8.78 6.64 23.19
N ALA A 155 -7.88 7.53 23.60
CA ALA A 155 -8.07 8.98 23.50
C ALA A 155 -7.13 9.55 22.43
N TYR A 156 -7.71 10.24 21.45
CA TYR A 156 -6.93 10.95 20.43
C TYR A 156 -6.47 12.31 20.97
N THR A 157 -5.20 12.60 20.77
CA THR A 157 -4.62 13.91 21.06
C THR A 157 -3.89 14.40 19.80
N ALA A 158 -4.39 15.50 19.24
CA ALA A 158 -3.71 16.16 18.13
C ALA A 158 -2.43 16.84 18.61
N TYR A 159 -1.39 16.84 17.78
CA TYR A 159 -0.23 17.71 18.00
C TYR A 159 -0.58 19.15 17.62
N ASP A 160 -0.04 20.14 18.32
CA ASP A 160 -0.22 21.57 18.00
C ASP A 160 0.21 21.88 16.56
N ARG A 161 1.21 21.16 16.08
CA ARG A 161 1.65 21.15 14.69
C ARG A 161 2.00 19.72 14.30
N PRO A 162 1.59 19.25 13.09
CA PRO A 162 1.99 17.93 12.62
C PRO A 162 3.51 17.77 12.70
N LYS A 163 3.96 16.66 13.26
CA LYS A 163 5.37 16.32 13.27
C LYS A 163 5.73 15.81 11.88
N LYS A 164 6.86 16.25 11.34
CA LYS A 164 7.45 15.63 10.15
C LYS A 164 8.26 14.43 10.61
N ALA A 165 7.76 13.25 10.32
CA ALA A 165 8.47 12.03 10.62
C ALA A 165 8.99 11.39 9.32
N TYR A 166 10.26 10.99 9.36
CA TYR A 166 10.92 10.32 8.24
C TYR A 166 10.96 8.83 8.52
N PHE A 167 10.20 8.09 7.76
CA PHE A 167 10.14 6.64 7.91
C PHE A 167 10.90 5.97 6.76
N PRO A 168 11.81 5.03 7.05
CA PRO A 168 12.37 4.21 6.01
C PRO A 168 11.27 3.32 5.43
N ASP A 169 11.29 3.14 4.12
CA ASP A 169 10.48 2.14 3.44
C ASP A 169 11.33 0.90 3.12
N ILE A 170 10.69 -0.14 2.60
CA ILE A 170 11.37 -1.39 2.24
C ILE A 170 12.42 -1.22 1.13
N THR A 171 12.42 -0.10 0.40
CA THR A 171 13.41 0.22 -0.64
C THR A 171 14.61 0.97 -0.09
N GLY A 172 14.61 1.28 1.22
CA GLY A 172 15.63 2.07 1.90
C GLY A 172 15.49 3.59 1.72
N GLU A 173 14.46 4.05 1.00
CA GLU A 173 14.14 5.47 0.91
C GLU A 173 13.47 5.93 2.21
N LYS A 174 13.73 7.19 2.58
CA LYS A 174 13.04 7.84 3.68
C LYS A 174 11.96 8.74 3.11
N SER A 175 10.71 8.36 3.33
CA SER A 175 9.57 9.20 3.00
C SER A 175 9.16 10.04 4.21
N GLU A 176 8.87 11.31 3.97
CA GLU A 176 8.32 12.21 4.97
C GLU A 176 6.80 11.99 5.04
N PHE A 177 6.30 11.70 6.24
CA PHE A 177 4.87 11.63 6.49
C PHE A 177 4.51 12.59 7.62
N PRO A 178 3.41 13.33 7.51
CA PRO A 178 2.88 14.08 8.62
C PRO A 178 2.36 13.11 9.68
N VAL A 179 2.68 13.36 10.94
CA VAL A 179 2.08 12.71 12.10
C VAL A 179 1.25 13.75 12.82
N GLU A 180 -0.06 13.64 12.73
CA GLU A 180 -0.99 14.67 13.16
C GLU A 180 -1.30 14.60 14.65
N GLY A 181 -1.06 13.45 15.29
CA GLY A 181 -1.35 13.22 16.70
C GLY A 181 -1.01 11.82 17.14
N PHE A 182 -1.54 11.43 18.28
CA PHE A 182 -1.39 10.08 18.81
C PHE A 182 -2.68 9.61 19.49
N LEU A 183 -2.84 8.30 19.55
CA LEU A 183 -3.84 7.62 20.36
C LEU A 183 -3.17 7.13 21.64
N SER A 184 -3.73 7.49 22.80
CA SER A 184 -3.32 6.96 24.09
C SER A 184 -4.35 5.97 24.62
N PHE A 185 -3.90 4.84 25.15
CA PHE A 185 -4.74 3.78 25.69
C PHE A 185 -4.04 3.06 26.83
N GLU A 186 -4.81 2.34 27.64
CA GLU A 186 -4.30 1.47 28.69
C GLU A 186 -4.41 0.00 28.25
N PHE A 187 -3.36 -0.76 28.48
CA PHE A 187 -3.36 -2.21 28.25
C PHE A 187 -2.57 -2.92 29.36
N ASN A 188 -3.18 -3.90 30.03
CA ASN A 188 -2.58 -4.64 31.15
C ASN A 188 -1.99 -3.73 32.25
N GLY A 189 -2.71 -2.62 32.56
CA GLY A 189 -2.30 -1.66 33.61
C GLY A 189 -1.18 -0.69 33.19
N ASN A 190 -0.70 -0.73 31.96
CA ASN A 190 0.30 0.17 31.41
C ASN A 190 -0.31 1.16 30.42
N GLN A 191 0.27 2.37 30.35
CA GLN A 191 -0.14 3.39 29.39
C GLN A 191 0.71 3.35 28.14
N TYR A 192 0.05 3.34 26.98
CA TYR A 192 0.68 3.31 25.65
C TYR A 192 0.25 4.50 24.81
N LYS A 193 1.09 4.81 23.81
CA LYS A 193 0.82 5.84 22.80
C LYS A 193 1.24 5.33 21.45
N LEU A 194 0.36 5.51 20.47
CA LEU A 194 0.64 5.20 19.05
C LEU A 194 0.47 6.48 18.24
N ASP A 195 1.54 6.92 17.61
CA ASP A 195 1.49 8.00 16.62
C ASP A 195 0.61 7.60 15.45
N VAL A 196 -0.21 8.53 14.97
CA VAL A 196 -1.17 8.28 13.89
C VAL A 196 -0.98 9.25 12.74
N ASN A 197 -1.29 8.77 11.54
CA ASN A 197 -1.48 9.60 10.36
C ASN A 197 -2.98 9.75 10.12
N LYS A 198 -3.42 10.96 9.79
CA LYS A 198 -4.81 11.20 9.45
C LYS A 198 -4.99 11.09 7.94
N GLU A 199 -5.86 10.16 7.53
CA GLU A 199 -6.26 10.03 6.13
C GLU A 199 -7.20 11.17 5.71
N ASP A 200 -7.39 11.40 4.40
CA ASP A 200 -8.22 12.49 3.86
C ASP A 200 -9.69 12.43 4.32
N ASP A 201 -10.20 11.21 4.65
CA ASP A 201 -11.55 11.02 5.17
C ASP A 201 -11.65 11.19 6.69
N GLY A 202 -10.53 11.52 7.33
CA GLY A 202 -10.43 11.72 8.78
C GLY A 202 -10.07 10.48 9.57
N THR A 203 -10.02 9.30 8.94
CA THR A 203 -9.64 8.04 9.60
C THR A 203 -8.21 8.12 10.13
N LEU A 204 -7.95 7.56 11.31
CA LEU A 204 -6.63 7.52 11.92
C LEU A 204 -5.92 6.22 11.56
N PHE A 205 -4.88 6.32 10.76
CA PHE A 205 -4.05 5.21 10.32
C PHE A 205 -2.87 4.99 11.26
N ILE A 206 -2.65 3.72 11.65
CA ILE A 206 -1.62 3.29 12.60
C ILE A 206 -0.71 2.27 11.91
N ARG A 207 0.59 2.46 12.04
CA ARG A 207 1.61 1.46 11.78
C ARG A 207 2.23 1.09 13.11
N PHE A 208 2.23 -0.18 13.49
CA PHE A 208 2.80 -0.62 14.77
C PHE A 208 3.63 -1.88 14.61
N TRP A 209 4.54 -2.08 15.52
CA TRP A 209 5.36 -3.26 15.70
C TRP A 209 5.14 -3.80 17.12
N ASP A 210 5.14 -5.12 17.29
CA ASP A 210 4.93 -5.76 18.58
C ASP A 210 5.77 -7.04 18.70
N LEU A 211 5.76 -7.69 19.85
CA LEU A 211 6.60 -8.85 20.11
C LEU A 211 6.20 -10.13 19.33
N THR A 212 5.13 -10.12 18.55
CA THR A 212 4.80 -11.20 17.60
C THR A 212 5.46 -11.00 16.25
N SER A 213 5.95 -9.78 15.95
CA SER A 213 6.52 -9.41 14.66
C SER A 213 7.79 -10.20 14.35
N GLY A 214 7.83 -10.83 13.16
CA GLY A 214 8.94 -11.69 12.73
C GLY A 214 8.85 -13.16 13.16
N ASN A 215 7.92 -13.50 14.06
CA ASN A 215 7.68 -14.87 14.50
C ASN A 215 6.29 -15.37 14.04
N GLU A 216 5.23 -14.69 14.41
CA GLU A 216 3.84 -15.06 14.14
C GLU A 216 3.15 -14.07 13.22
N THR A 217 3.65 -12.83 13.18
CA THR A 217 3.15 -11.76 12.33
C THR A 217 4.26 -11.19 11.44
N TYR A 218 3.90 -10.31 10.51
CA TYR A 218 4.84 -9.81 9.51
C TYR A 218 6.02 -9.06 10.17
N PRO A 219 7.28 -9.29 9.73
CA PRO A 219 8.48 -8.82 10.42
C PRO A 219 8.58 -7.31 10.62
N THR A 220 8.04 -6.52 9.68
CA THR A 220 8.10 -5.05 9.76
C THR A 220 6.92 -4.43 10.49
N GLY A 221 6.08 -5.26 11.14
CA GLY A 221 4.88 -4.83 11.84
C GLY A 221 3.62 -4.92 10.99
N ARG A 222 2.54 -4.39 11.54
CA ARG A 222 1.19 -4.43 10.97
C ARG A 222 0.58 -3.04 10.87
N TYR A 223 -0.48 -2.94 10.08
CA TYR A 223 -1.27 -1.74 9.88
C TYR A 223 -2.63 -1.89 10.54
N LEU A 224 -3.19 -0.79 10.96
CA LEU A 224 -4.50 -0.73 11.62
C LEU A 224 -5.14 0.63 11.36
N MET A 225 -6.47 0.65 11.19
CA MET A 225 -7.29 1.85 11.25
C MET A 225 -7.97 1.91 12.60
N ALA A 226 -7.90 3.05 13.29
CA ALA A 226 -8.64 3.21 14.53
C ALA A 226 -10.13 3.30 14.24
N ASP A 227 -10.94 2.63 15.08
CA ASP A 227 -12.39 2.74 15.02
C ASP A 227 -12.84 4.03 15.75
N GLU A 228 -13.82 4.71 15.19
CA GLU A 228 -14.52 5.80 15.87
C GLU A 228 -15.99 5.47 16.00
N GLU A 229 -16.47 5.45 17.25
CA GLU A 229 -17.86 5.19 17.57
C GLU A 229 -18.38 6.28 18.52
N ASN A 230 -19.34 7.09 18.04
CA ASN A 230 -19.96 8.16 18.85
C ASN A 230 -18.94 9.12 19.48
N GLY A 231 -17.90 9.50 18.74
CA GLY A 231 -16.84 10.39 19.19
C GLY A 231 -15.81 9.75 20.12
N LYS A 232 -15.84 8.44 20.28
CA LYS A 232 -14.84 7.66 21.03
C LYS A 232 -13.99 6.84 20.08
N PHE A 233 -12.69 6.86 20.26
CA PHE A 233 -11.76 6.05 19.50
C PHE A 233 -11.50 4.70 20.18
N PHE A 234 -11.26 3.70 19.36
CA PHE A 234 -10.83 2.37 19.78
C PHE A 234 -9.63 1.93 18.92
N VAL A 235 -8.65 1.34 19.57
CA VAL A 235 -7.59 0.56 18.92
C VAL A 235 -8.01 -0.89 18.97
N ASP A 236 -8.56 -1.40 17.86
CA ASP A 236 -9.03 -2.79 17.75
C ASP A 236 -7.98 -3.63 17.02
N PHE A 237 -7.07 -4.23 17.78
CA PHE A 237 -6.00 -5.04 17.23
C PHE A 237 -6.50 -6.30 16.49
N ASN A 238 -7.74 -6.75 16.72
CA ASN A 238 -8.34 -7.84 15.94
C ASN A 238 -8.44 -7.49 14.46
N LYS A 239 -8.46 -6.20 14.11
CA LYS A 239 -8.49 -5.69 12.74
C LYS A 239 -7.10 -5.41 12.17
N ALA A 240 -6.03 -5.65 12.93
CA ALA A 240 -4.67 -5.43 12.45
C ALA A 240 -4.34 -6.37 11.27
N TYR A 241 -3.64 -5.83 10.27
CA TYR A 241 -3.37 -6.55 9.03
C TYR A 241 -1.95 -6.36 8.51
N CYS A 242 -1.48 -7.34 7.73
CA CYS A 242 -0.18 -7.29 7.11
C CYS A 242 -0.09 -6.17 6.06
N PRO A 243 1.04 -5.44 6.00
CA PRO A 243 1.27 -4.43 4.97
C PRO A 243 1.39 -5.07 3.57
N PRO A 244 1.23 -4.27 2.50
CA PRO A 244 1.32 -4.77 1.12
C PRO A 244 2.58 -5.55 0.78
N CYS A 245 3.71 -5.25 1.41
CA CYS A 245 4.98 -5.96 1.21
C CYS A 245 4.98 -7.41 1.74
N ALA A 246 3.96 -7.82 2.48
CA ALA A 246 3.72 -9.22 2.82
C ALA A 246 3.24 -10.05 1.61
N PHE A 247 2.74 -9.40 0.55
CA PHE A 247 2.11 -10.03 -0.61
C PHE A 247 2.91 -9.85 -1.90
N THR A 248 3.80 -8.86 -1.94
CA THR A 248 4.59 -8.54 -3.14
C THR A 248 5.88 -7.80 -2.79
N ASN A 249 6.94 -8.10 -3.53
CA ASN A 249 8.23 -7.40 -3.42
C ASN A 249 8.23 -6.00 -4.09
N PHE A 250 7.14 -5.62 -4.75
CA PHE A 250 7.03 -4.37 -5.50
C PHE A 250 6.28 -3.27 -4.75
N ALA A 251 5.91 -3.52 -3.49
CA ALA A 251 5.34 -2.51 -2.61
C ALA A 251 6.44 -1.64 -1.99
N THR A 252 6.10 -0.37 -1.73
CA THR A 252 6.97 0.60 -1.04
C THR A 252 6.42 0.85 0.37
N CYS A 253 6.37 -0.20 1.20
CA CYS A 253 5.79 -0.13 2.53
C CYS A 253 6.69 0.65 3.48
N VAL A 254 6.07 1.51 4.26
CA VAL A 254 6.70 2.30 5.31
C VAL A 254 6.66 1.52 6.63
N PHE A 255 7.77 1.49 7.34
CA PHE A 255 7.88 0.77 8.61
C PHE A 255 7.15 1.50 9.76
N ALA A 256 6.88 0.76 10.82
CA ALA A 256 6.37 1.35 12.05
C ALA A 256 7.43 2.27 12.68
N PRO A 257 7.04 3.48 13.17
CA PRO A 257 7.95 4.34 13.91
C PRO A 257 8.32 3.70 15.27
N GLU A 258 9.48 4.03 15.82
CA GLU A 258 9.90 3.54 17.14
C GLU A 258 8.87 3.83 18.24
N GLN A 259 8.20 4.97 18.17
CA GLN A 259 7.12 5.34 19.11
C GLN A 259 5.97 4.32 19.10
N ASN A 260 5.76 3.62 17.97
CA ASN A 260 4.70 2.63 17.81
C ASN A 260 5.22 1.18 18.00
N HIS A 261 6.35 1.01 18.66
CA HIS A 261 6.83 -0.30 19.09
C HIS A 261 6.23 -0.63 20.45
N LEU A 262 5.41 -1.68 20.47
CA LEU A 262 4.76 -2.18 21.67
C LEU A 262 5.63 -3.27 22.31
N ASP A 263 5.87 -3.16 23.62
CA ASP A 263 6.66 -4.11 24.40
C ASP A 263 5.86 -5.32 24.91
N PHE A 264 4.71 -5.58 24.30
CA PHE A 264 3.86 -6.74 24.56
C PHE A 264 3.48 -7.46 23.27
N ARG A 265 2.95 -8.67 23.39
CA ARG A 265 2.50 -9.49 22.27
C ARG A 265 1.05 -9.13 21.93
N VAL A 266 0.81 -8.81 20.67
CA VAL A 266 -0.53 -8.60 20.13
C VAL A 266 -0.96 -9.87 19.41
N THR A 267 -1.51 -10.84 20.15
CA THR A 267 -2.05 -12.10 19.63
C THR A 267 -3.48 -11.93 19.11
N ALA A 268 -3.68 -10.91 18.27
CA ALA A 268 -4.92 -10.56 17.60
C ALA A 268 -4.60 -10.05 16.19
N GLY A 269 -5.55 -10.12 15.26
CA GLY A 269 -5.39 -9.68 13.88
C GLY A 269 -4.71 -10.70 12.97
N GLU A 270 -4.23 -10.24 11.82
CA GLU A 270 -3.64 -11.10 10.77
C GLU A 270 -2.29 -11.67 11.21
N THR A 271 -2.12 -12.99 11.03
CA THR A 271 -0.85 -13.70 11.20
C THR A 271 -0.08 -13.74 9.87
N TYR A 272 1.19 -14.10 9.92
CA TYR A 272 2.02 -14.22 8.73
C TYR A 272 2.82 -15.51 8.74
N THR A 273 2.64 -16.29 7.68
CA THR A 273 3.50 -17.43 7.38
C THR A 273 4.32 -17.09 6.14
N ARG A 274 5.63 -17.22 6.19
CA ARG A 274 6.50 -16.98 5.05
C ARG A 274 6.24 -18.07 3.99
N HIS A 275 5.84 -17.67 2.79
CA HIS A 275 5.63 -18.56 1.64
C HIS A 275 6.85 -18.58 0.74
#